data_3a044112c42e301b211b3c81e8090fc6
#
_entry.id   3a044112c42e301b211b3c81e8090fc6
#
_cell.length_a   1.000
_cell.length_b   1.000
_cell.length_c   1.000
_cell.angle_alpha   90.00
_cell.angle_beta   90.00
_cell.angle_gamma   90.00
#
_symmetry.space_group_name_H-M   'P 1'
#
loop_
_entity.id
_entity.type
_entity.pdbx_description
1 polymer ?
#
loop_
_entity_poly.entity_id
_entity_poly.type
_entity_poly.pdbx_seq_one_letter_code
_entity_poly.pdbx_strand_id
1 'polypeptide(L)'
;MLTFHKVVVAIAGAAILRRVSFRIDPGTTVALIGRNGAGKTTIMRTIMGLTNVVSGEIAFEARDITRMRPHERPGLGIGYAPEDRRLFSAFTVEDNLRLPAQVARLPHAEIARRLRDIYDILPELSEMAPRPAGQISGGQGKIVALGRALMLGTRVVLLDEPFEGLAPVLAARYGGALKALKARRPDIAVLIAESNPSLLEPLVERTLTIERGALSEAAASPAPAVA
;
A
#
# COMPACT_ATOMS: atom_id res chain seq x y z
N MET A 1 -10.82 -11.26 0.18
CA MET A 1 -9.96 -10.81 1.30
C MET A 1 -10.34 -9.42 1.81
N LEU A 2 -10.21 -8.35 1.04
CA LEU A 2 -10.68 -7.01 1.41
C LEU A 2 -11.91 -6.65 0.57
N THR A 3 -13.00 -6.22 1.22
CA THR A 3 -14.25 -5.86 0.52
C THR A 3 -14.76 -4.51 1.04
N PHE A 4 -15.12 -3.64 0.13
CA PHE A 4 -15.91 -2.43 0.36
C PHE A 4 -17.32 -2.66 -0.13
N HIS A 5 -18.31 -2.35 0.68
CA HIS A 5 -19.71 -2.43 0.29
C HIS A 5 -20.40 -1.08 0.53
N LYS A 6 -20.69 -0.36 -0.56
CA LYS A 6 -21.39 0.94 -0.57
C LYS A 6 -20.83 1.97 0.43
N VAL A 7 -19.51 2.01 0.58
CA VAL A 7 -18.82 2.86 1.56
C VAL A 7 -18.97 4.34 1.19
N VAL A 8 -19.41 5.14 2.15
CA VAL A 8 -19.48 6.60 2.06
C VAL A 8 -18.56 7.19 3.11
N VAL A 9 -17.72 8.16 2.67
CA VAL A 9 -16.85 8.94 3.53
C VAL A 9 -17.09 10.41 3.26
N ALA A 10 -17.26 11.19 4.35
CA ALA A 10 -17.32 12.65 4.28
C ALA A 10 -16.20 13.27 5.13
N ILE A 11 -15.59 14.35 4.64
CA ILE A 11 -14.58 15.14 5.32
C ILE A 11 -15.04 16.58 5.32
N ALA A 12 -15.11 17.20 6.50
CA ALA A 12 -15.61 18.57 6.70
C ALA A 12 -16.97 18.80 5.99
N GLY A 13 -17.88 17.83 6.04
CA GLY A 13 -19.21 17.91 5.43
C GLY A 13 -19.27 17.60 3.93
N ALA A 14 -18.13 17.52 3.24
CA ALA A 14 -18.10 17.16 1.82
C ALA A 14 -17.99 15.63 1.63
N ALA A 15 -18.86 15.05 0.77
CA ALA A 15 -18.79 13.64 0.43
C ALA A 15 -17.59 13.38 -0.50
N ILE A 16 -16.57 12.72 0.04
CA ILE A 16 -15.33 12.37 -0.69
C ILE A 16 -15.45 11.00 -1.35
N LEU A 17 -16.02 9.99 -0.66
CA LEU A 17 -16.34 8.69 -1.25
C LEU A 17 -17.86 8.52 -1.32
N ARG A 18 -18.35 8.07 -2.49
CA ARG A 18 -19.78 8.01 -2.81
C ARG A 18 -20.21 6.59 -3.11
N ARG A 19 -20.61 5.82 -2.07
CA ARG A 19 -21.09 4.44 -2.17
C ARG A 19 -20.10 3.52 -2.89
N VAL A 20 -18.82 3.66 -2.58
CA VAL A 20 -17.74 2.88 -3.17
C VAL A 20 -17.90 1.41 -2.82
N SER A 21 -17.84 0.55 -3.85
CA SER A 21 -17.88 -0.91 -3.68
C SER A 21 -16.79 -1.53 -4.57
N PHE A 22 -15.95 -2.38 -3.99
CA PHE A 22 -14.98 -3.21 -4.70
C PHE A 22 -14.49 -4.34 -3.81
N ARG A 23 -13.78 -5.28 -4.41
CA ARG A 23 -13.13 -6.39 -3.72
C ARG A 23 -11.68 -6.53 -4.18
N ILE A 24 -10.79 -6.89 -3.27
CA ILE A 24 -9.42 -7.30 -3.55
C ILE A 24 -9.27 -8.74 -3.06
N ASP A 25 -8.89 -9.63 -3.96
CA ASP A 25 -8.66 -11.03 -3.64
C ASP A 25 -7.20 -11.26 -3.21
N PRO A 26 -6.91 -12.34 -2.46
CA PRO A 26 -5.54 -12.71 -2.13
C PRO A 26 -4.70 -12.86 -3.41
N GLY A 27 -3.44 -12.48 -3.33
CA GLY A 27 -2.51 -12.64 -4.43
C GLY A 27 -2.71 -11.68 -5.61
N THR A 28 -3.70 -10.80 -5.62
CA THR A 28 -3.93 -9.89 -6.75
C THR A 28 -3.20 -8.55 -6.57
N THR A 29 -2.72 -8.00 -7.67
CA THR A 29 -2.24 -6.61 -7.74
C THR A 29 -3.28 -5.75 -8.44
N VAL A 30 -3.82 -4.79 -7.71
CA VAL A 30 -4.91 -3.92 -8.18
C VAL A 30 -4.41 -2.48 -8.27
N ALA A 31 -4.60 -1.85 -9.43
CA ALA A 31 -4.41 -0.41 -9.59
C ALA A 31 -5.68 0.34 -9.21
N LEU A 32 -5.53 1.43 -8.47
CA LEU A 32 -6.57 2.43 -8.22
C LEU A 32 -6.17 3.72 -8.92
N ILE A 33 -6.73 3.95 -10.10
CA ILE A 33 -6.36 5.07 -10.97
C ILE A 33 -7.38 6.21 -10.82
N GLY A 34 -6.88 7.44 -10.79
CA GLY A 34 -7.71 8.65 -10.74
C GLY A 34 -6.89 9.91 -10.61
N ARG A 35 -7.46 11.05 -10.99
CA ARG A 35 -6.82 12.36 -10.86
C ARG A 35 -6.56 12.71 -9.41
N ASN A 36 -5.65 13.68 -9.18
CA ASN A 36 -5.44 14.22 -7.83
C ASN A 36 -6.76 14.78 -7.28
N GLY A 37 -7.05 14.47 -6.00
CA GLY A 37 -8.32 14.82 -5.37
C GLY A 37 -9.51 13.89 -5.70
N ALA A 38 -9.36 12.86 -6.54
CA ALA A 38 -10.46 11.95 -6.88
C ALA A 38 -10.93 11.06 -5.72
N GLY A 39 -10.10 10.87 -4.68
CA GLY A 39 -10.43 10.06 -3.50
C GLY A 39 -9.51 8.84 -3.28
N LYS A 40 -8.43 8.66 -4.06
CA LYS A 40 -7.50 7.52 -3.94
C LYS A 40 -6.94 7.38 -2.54
N THR A 41 -6.24 8.40 -2.04
CA THR A 41 -5.69 8.46 -0.67
C THR A 41 -6.77 8.27 0.38
N THR A 42 -8.00 8.77 0.13
CA THR A 42 -9.12 8.58 1.05
C THR A 42 -9.49 7.10 1.15
N ILE A 43 -9.51 6.33 0.05
CA ILE A 43 -9.71 4.87 0.10
C ILE A 43 -8.63 4.21 0.95
N MET A 44 -7.34 4.51 0.70
CA MET A 44 -6.21 3.96 1.46
C MET A 44 -6.35 4.26 2.96
N ARG A 45 -6.61 5.52 3.30
CA ARG A 45 -6.81 5.98 4.69
C ARG A 45 -8.03 5.33 5.34
N THR A 46 -9.09 5.09 4.57
CA THR A 46 -10.30 4.43 5.06
C THR A 46 -10.02 2.95 5.36
N ILE A 47 -9.25 2.25 4.53
CA ILE A 47 -8.78 0.88 4.82
C ILE A 47 -7.97 0.86 6.12
N MET A 48 -7.14 1.87 6.37
CA MET A 48 -6.34 1.99 7.59
C MET A 48 -7.12 2.53 8.80
N GLY A 49 -8.41 2.87 8.65
CA GLY A 49 -9.25 3.44 9.72
C GLY A 49 -8.90 4.88 10.11
N LEU A 50 -8.11 5.54 9.27
CA LEU A 50 -7.71 6.95 9.47
C LEU A 50 -8.78 7.95 9.03
N THR A 51 -9.88 7.45 8.49
CA THR A 51 -11.03 8.23 8.03
C THR A 51 -12.31 7.55 8.48
N ASN A 52 -13.27 8.31 8.98
CA ASN A 52 -14.54 7.78 9.46
C ASN A 52 -15.46 7.40 8.29
N VAL A 53 -16.04 6.20 8.37
CA VAL A 53 -17.09 5.73 7.46
C VAL A 53 -18.43 6.26 7.93
N VAL A 54 -19.14 6.99 7.06
CA VAL A 54 -20.48 7.52 7.31
C VAL A 54 -21.53 6.42 7.15
N SER A 55 -21.40 5.62 6.08
CA SER A 55 -22.27 4.46 5.81
C SER A 55 -21.55 3.44 4.93
N GLY A 56 -22.10 2.23 4.86
CA GLY A 56 -21.49 1.10 4.19
C GLY A 56 -20.59 0.29 5.11
N GLU A 57 -19.96 -0.73 4.57
CA GLU A 57 -19.19 -1.71 5.34
C GLU A 57 -17.83 -2.00 4.69
N ILE A 58 -16.84 -2.27 5.52
CA ILE A 58 -15.52 -2.73 5.11
C ILE A 58 -15.23 -4.04 5.82
N ALA A 59 -15.02 -5.10 5.05
CA ALA A 59 -14.65 -6.39 5.58
C ALA A 59 -13.23 -6.77 5.14
N PHE A 60 -12.47 -7.38 6.05
CA PHE A 60 -11.15 -7.96 5.80
C PHE A 60 -11.13 -9.40 6.32
N GLU A 61 -10.92 -10.39 5.43
CA GLU A 61 -10.95 -11.83 5.74
C GLU A 61 -12.22 -12.23 6.56
N ALA A 62 -13.39 -11.83 6.07
CA ALA A 62 -14.70 -12.04 6.69
C ALA A 62 -14.91 -11.32 8.04
N ARG A 63 -13.95 -10.53 8.51
CA ARG A 63 -14.09 -9.70 9.71
C ARG A 63 -14.53 -8.30 9.31
N ASP A 64 -15.58 -7.77 9.92
CA ASP A 64 -15.94 -6.36 9.80
C ASP A 64 -14.86 -5.49 10.48
N ILE A 65 -14.24 -4.61 9.68
CA ILE A 65 -13.24 -3.66 10.17
C ILE A 65 -13.74 -2.21 10.08
N THR A 66 -14.98 -1.97 9.73
CA THR A 66 -15.55 -0.64 9.46
C THR A 66 -15.26 0.33 10.60
N ARG A 67 -15.48 -0.09 11.83
CA ARG A 67 -15.26 0.71 13.05
C ARG A 67 -14.04 0.31 13.87
N MET A 68 -13.21 -0.60 13.34
CA MET A 68 -11.98 -1.02 14.00
C MET A 68 -10.98 0.13 14.08
N ARG A 69 -10.35 0.30 15.23
CA ARG A 69 -9.40 1.40 15.47
C ARG A 69 -8.19 1.31 14.55
N PRO A 70 -7.60 2.45 14.14
CA PRO A 70 -6.49 2.48 13.18
C PRO A 70 -5.28 1.63 13.61
N HIS A 71 -4.91 1.68 14.89
CA HIS A 71 -3.73 0.98 15.41
C HIS A 71 -3.89 -0.55 15.51
N GLU A 72 -5.12 -1.06 15.39
CA GLU A 72 -5.40 -2.50 15.39
C GLU A 72 -5.27 -3.12 13.99
N ARG A 73 -5.51 -2.33 12.93
CA ARG A 73 -5.55 -2.83 11.55
C ARG A 73 -4.23 -3.37 11.01
N PRO A 74 -3.06 -2.79 11.33
CA PRO A 74 -1.78 -3.38 10.92
C PRO A 74 -1.58 -4.80 11.47
N GLY A 75 -2.13 -5.11 12.65
CA GLY A 75 -2.11 -6.46 13.24
C GLY A 75 -2.86 -7.52 12.43
N LEU A 76 -3.73 -7.11 11.50
CA LEU A 76 -4.40 -8.00 10.55
C LEU A 76 -3.51 -8.35 9.34
N GLY A 77 -2.31 -7.81 9.25
CA GLY A 77 -1.42 -8.00 8.11
C GLY A 77 -1.63 -6.96 7.01
N ILE A 78 -2.13 -5.77 7.35
CA ILE A 78 -2.29 -4.64 6.43
C ILE A 78 -1.09 -3.71 6.57
N GLY A 79 -0.28 -3.58 5.50
CA GLY A 79 0.81 -2.61 5.41
C GLY A 79 0.38 -1.38 4.62
N TYR A 80 0.91 -0.21 4.97
CA TYR A 80 0.60 1.04 4.28
C TYR A 80 1.84 1.90 4.07
N ALA A 81 2.13 2.25 2.83
CA ALA A 81 3.11 3.24 2.45
C ALA A 81 2.39 4.48 1.92
N PRO A 82 2.26 5.55 2.74
CA PRO A 82 1.61 6.78 2.32
C PRO A 82 2.49 7.59 1.36
N GLU A 83 1.88 8.43 0.54
CA GLU A 83 2.53 9.34 -0.41
C GLU A 83 3.64 10.18 0.25
N ASP A 84 3.37 10.75 1.44
CA ASP A 84 4.27 11.60 2.22
C ASP A 84 5.35 10.84 3.00
N ARG A 85 5.45 9.50 2.81
CA ARG A 85 6.44 8.59 3.40
C ARG A 85 6.45 8.52 4.93
N ARG A 86 6.33 9.65 5.63
CA ARG A 86 6.31 9.80 7.11
C ARG A 86 7.42 9.05 7.83
N LEU A 87 8.66 9.19 7.35
CA LEU A 87 9.82 8.60 8.01
C LEU A 87 10.22 9.43 9.25
N PHE A 88 10.73 8.74 10.25
CA PHE A 88 11.33 9.37 11.42
C PHE A 88 12.77 9.76 11.05
N SER A 89 12.98 11.04 10.77
CA SER A 89 14.23 11.59 10.22
C SER A 89 15.45 11.38 11.11
N ALA A 90 15.25 11.38 12.43
CA ALA A 90 16.31 11.16 13.42
C ALA A 90 16.69 9.68 13.58
N PHE A 91 15.85 8.75 13.13
CA PHE A 91 16.08 7.31 13.20
C PHE A 91 16.87 6.86 11.96
N THR A 92 17.61 5.76 12.13
CA THR A 92 18.22 5.10 10.97
C THR A 92 17.16 4.51 10.03
N VAL A 93 17.56 4.15 8.82
CA VAL A 93 16.69 3.42 7.89
C VAL A 93 16.23 2.11 8.53
N GLU A 94 17.13 1.34 9.15
CA GLU A 94 16.78 0.09 9.82
C GLU A 94 15.79 0.30 10.97
N ASP A 95 15.98 1.34 11.79
CA ASP A 95 15.03 1.64 12.87
C ASP A 95 13.65 1.97 12.32
N ASN A 96 13.56 2.73 11.22
CA ASN A 96 12.30 3.00 10.53
C ASN A 96 11.62 1.71 10.04
N LEU A 97 12.39 0.73 9.56
CA LEU A 97 11.84 -0.57 9.13
C LEU A 97 11.33 -1.40 10.32
N ARG A 98 12.08 -1.43 11.42
CA ARG A 98 11.76 -2.23 12.62
C ARG A 98 10.60 -1.67 13.44
N LEU A 99 10.45 -0.34 13.46
CA LEU A 99 9.53 0.36 14.34
C LEU A 99 8.09 -0.17 14.31
N PRO A 100 7.44 -0.42 13.14
CA PRO A 100 6.07 -0.94 13.14
C PRO A 100 5.93 -2.27 13.89
N ALA A 101 6.89 -3.17 13.72
CA ALA A 101 6.89 -4.48 14.36
C ALA A 101 7.16 -4.39 15.86
N GLN A 102 8.02 -3.47 16.29
CA GLN A 102 8.27 -3.17 17.71
C GLN A 102 7.00 -2.62 18.39
N VAL A 103 6.32 -1.66 17.74
CA VAL A 103 5.05 -1.10 18.22
C VAL A 103 3.97 -2.20 18.30
N ALA A 104 3.94 -3.10 17.33
CA ALA A 104 3.05 -4.27 17.33
C ALA A 104 3.49 -5.37 18.30
N ARG A 105 4.59 -5.18 19.03
CA ARG A 105 5.17 -6.12 20.03
C ARG A 105 5.46 -7.51 19.44
N LEU A 106 5.92 -7.57 18.20
CA LEU A 106 6.35 -8.82 17.61
C LEU A 106 7.63 -9.34 18.32
N PRO A 107 7.82 -10.67 18.43
CA PRO A 107 9.06 -11.24 18.96
C PRO A 107 10.29 -10.80 18.17
N HIS A 108 11.42 -10.58 18.82
CA HIS A 108 12.67 -10.15 18.19
C HIS A 108 13.10 -11.07 17.03
N ALA A 109 12.95 -12.39 17.18
CA ALA A 109 13.25 -13.35 16.12
C ALA A 109 12.39 -13.14 14.87
N GLU A 110 11.10 -12.83 15.06
CA GLU A 110 10.17 -12.54 13.95
C GLU A 110 10.52 -11.22 13.26
N ILE A 111 10.87 -10.17 14.01
CA ILE A 111 11.33 -8.90 13.47
C ILE A 111 12.59 -9.11 12.62
N ALA A 112 13.56 -9.87 13.14
CA ALA A 112 14.81 -10.16 12.41
C ALA A 112 14.54 -11.00 11.14
N ARG A 113 13.61 -11.95 11.19
CA ARG A 113 13.21 -12.74 10.02
C ARG A 113 12.59 -11.85 8.94
N ARG A 114 11.59 -11.04 9.33
CA ARG A 114 10.91 -10.11 8.39
C ARG A 114 11.88 -9.09 7.79
N LEU A 115 12.83 -8.59 8.58
CA LEU A 115 13.82 -7.67 8.10
C LEU A 115 14.72 -8.30 7.03
N ARG A 116 15.16 -9.55 7.21
CA ARG A 116 15.88 -10.30 6.17
C ARG A 116 15.05 -10.46 4.91
N ASP A 117 13.77 -10.87 5.04
CA ASP A 117 12.86 -11.00 3.89
C ASP A 117 12.71 -9.67 3.13
N ILE A 118 12.69 -8.54 3.85
CA ILE A 118 12.62 -7.20 3.26
C ILE A 118 13.92 -6.87 2.51
N TYR A 119 15.08 -7.16 3.09
CA TYR A 119 16.37 -6.94 2.43
C TYR A 119 16.56 -7.83 1.19
N ASP A 120 16.00 -9.03 1.19
CA ASP A 120 15.98 -9.90 0.02
C ASP A 120 15.12 -9.35 -1.14
N ILE A 121 14.03 -8.62 -0.82
CA ILE A 121 13.16 -7.97 -1.80
C ILE A 121 13.73 -6.61 -2.24
N LEU A 122 14.35 -5.90 -1.32
CA LEU A 122 14.86 -4.52 -1.44
C LEU A 122 16.31 -4.46 -0.95
N PRO A 123 17.30 -5.03 -1.71
CA PRO A 123 18.69 -5.14 -1.25
C PRO A 123 19.34 -3.80 -0.90
N GLU A 124 18.96 -2.72 -1.60
CA GLU A 124 19.46 -1.37 -1.34
C GLU A 124 19.14 -0.86 0.07
N LEU A 125 18.12 -1.41 0.73
CA LEU A 125 17.80 -1.04 2.12
C LEU A 125 18.87 -1.51 3.10
N SER A 126 19.54 -2.64 2.82
CA SER A 126 20.63 -3.13 3.65
C SER A 126 21.86 -2.22 3.59
N GLU A 127 22.15 -1.66 2.41
CA GLU A 127 23.25 -0.70 2.22
C GLU A 127 22.98 0.64 2.93
N MET A 128 21.72 1.01 3.01
CA MET A 128 21.28 2.26 3.65
C MET A 128 20.94 2.07 5.14
N ALA A 129 20.92 0.84 5.65
CA ALA A 129 20.42 0.49 6.97
C ALA A 129 20.94 1.39 8.11
N PRO A 130 22.26 1.71 8.21
CA PRO A 130 22.82 2.54 9.29
C PRO A 130 22.60 4.04 9.08
N ARG A 131 22.15 4.48 7.89
CA ARG A 131 22.02 5.90 7.57
C ARG A 131 20.81 6.52 8.25
N PRO A 132 20.92 7.76 8.81
CA PRO A 132 19.77 8.51 9.26
C PRO A 132 18.76 8.74 8.12
N ALA A 133 17.47 8.50 8.37
CA ALA A 133 16.44 8.66 7.35
C ALA A 133 16.27 10.11 6.85
N GLY A 134 16.73 11.10 7.65
CA GLY A 134 16.78 12.50 7.22
C GLY A 134 17.86 12.81 6.17
N GLN A 135 18.80 11.88 5.90
CA GLN A 135 19.93 12.05 4.97
C GLN A 135 19.75 11.30 3.65
N ILE A 136 18.63 10.61 3.45
CA ILE A 136 18.35 9.91 2.20
C ILE A 136 17.54 10.79 1.24
N SER A 137 17.65 10.49 -0.07
CA SER A 137 16.88 11.21 -1.09
C SER A 137 15.37 10.92 -0.98
N GLY A 138 14.55 11.78 -1.60
CA GLY A 138 13.11 11.56 -1.66
C GLY A 138 12.71 10.22 -2.25
N GLY A 139 13.36 9.81 -3.33
CA GLY A 139 13.11 8.50 -3.96
C GLY A 139 13.56 7.32 -3.09
N GLN A 140 14.73 7.42 -2.43
CA GLN A 140 15.15 6.43 -1.44
C GLN A 140 14.15 6.32 -0.28
N GLY A 141 13.58 7.45 0.15
CA GLY A 141 12.54 7.48 1.17
C GLY A 141 11.26 6.73 0.78
N LYS A 142 10.88 6.70 -0.50
CA LYS A 142 9.76 5.87 -0.98
C LYS A 142 10.08 4.37 -0.89
N ILE A 143 11.32 3.97 -1.18
CA ILE A 143 11.75 2.58 -1.01
C ILE A 143 11.75 2.17 0.47
N VAL A 144 12.21 3.05 1.36
CA VAL A 144 12.13 2.81 2.83
C VAL A 144 10.67 2.72 3.29
N ALA A 145 9.77 3.55 2.77
CA ALA A 145 8.34 3.49 3.10
C ALA A 145 7.71 2.16 2.65
N LEU A 146 8.10 1.63 1.47
CA LEU A 146 7.68 0.30 1.02
C LEU A 146 8.19 -0.78 1.98
N GLY A 147 9.49 -0.80 2.29
CA GLY A 147 10.07 -1.77 3.24
C GLY A 147 9.38 -1.72 4.61
N ARG A 148 9.08 -0.52 5.11
CA ARG A 148 8.33 -0.33 6.35
C ARG A 148 6.91 -0.87 6.27
N ALA A 149 6.22 -0.69 5.15
CA ALA A 149 4.89 -1.27 4.93
C ALA A 149 4.94 -2.80 4.90
N LEU A 150 5.98 -3.39 4.28
CA LEU A 150 6.19 -4.84 4.22
C LEU A 150 6.47 -5.48 5.58
N MET A 151 6.92 -4.71 6.57
CA MET A 151 7.17 -5.22 7.92
C MET A 151 5.91 -5.76 8.59
N LEU A 152 4.73 -5.14 8.37
CA LEU A 152 3.44 -5.61 8.88
C LEU A 152 2.50 -6.09 7.78
N GLY A 153 2.70 -5.67 6.52
CA GLY A 153 1.91 -6.07 5.36
C GLY A 153 2.20 -7.51 4.96
N THR A 154 1.56 -8.46 5.63
CA THR A 154 1.72 -9.89 5.35
C THR A 154 0.59 -10.45 4.50
N ARG A 155 -0.53 -9.73 4.39
CA ARG A 155 -1.73 -10.10 3.63
C ARG A 155 -2.01 -9.11 2.50
N VAL A 156 -1.95 -7.81 2.80
CA VAL A 156 -2.15 -6.76 1.81
C VAL A 156 -1.19 -5.60 2.06
N VAL A 157 -0.67 -5.02 0.99
CA VAL A 157 0.13 -3.80 1.01
C VAL A 157 -0.59 -2.72 0.20
N LEU A 158 -0.76 -1.56 0.83
CA LEU A 158 -1.37 -0.37 0.27
C LEU A 158 -0.25 0.61 -0.09
N LEU A 159 -0.18 1.04 -1.33
CA LEU A 159 0.85 1.94 -1.86
C LEU A 159 0.18 3.19 -2.44
N ASP A 160 0.45 4.34 -1.86
CA ASP A 160 -0.17 5.61 -2.24
C ASP A 160 0.82 6.46 -3.02
N GLU A 161 0.59 6.64 -4.32
CA GLU A 161 1.44 7.36 -5.29
C GLU A 161 2.92 6.94 -5.21
N PRO A 162 3.23 5.63 -5.27
CA PRO A 162 4.60 5.16 -5.02
C PRO A 162 5.60 5.62 -6.08
N PHE A 163 5.16 5.87 -7.32
CA PHE A 163 6.02 6.28 -8.44
C PHE A 163 6.11 7.78 -8.62
N GLU A 164 5.26 8.57 -7.96
CA GLU A 164 5.26 10.02 -8.10
C GLU A 164 6.61 10.63 -7.70
N GLY A 165 7.16 11.48 -8.57
CA GLY A 165 8.44 12.18 -8.35
C GLY A 165 9.67 11.28 -8.34
N LEU A 166 9.58 10.01 -8.75
CA LEU A 166 10.73 9.14 -8.92
C LEU A 166 11.44 9.40 -10.25
N ALA A 167 12.77 9.46 -10.20
CA ALA A 167 13.58 9.36 -11.41
C ALA A 167 13.37 8.00 -12.10
N PRO A 168 13.46 7.89 -13.43
CA PRO A 168 13.18 6.64 -14.17
C PRO A 168 13.90 5.40 -13.63
N VAL A 169 15.18 5.55 -13.23
CA VAL A 169 15.97 4.46 -12.65
C VAL A 169 15.37 3.96 -11.32
N LEU A 170 14.91 4.87 -10.47
CA LEU A 170 14.29 4.50 -9.19
C LEU A 170 12.88 3.93 -9.40
N ALA A 171 12.12 4.44 -10.36
CA ALA A 171 10.82 3.87 -10.74
C ALA A 171 10.98 2.41 -11.23
N ALA A 172 11.97 2.15 -12.08
CA ALA A 172 12.28 0.79 -12.54
C ALA A 172 12.68 -0.14 -11.38
N ARG A 173 13.51 0.34 -10.43
CA ARG A 173 13.87 -0.41 -9.22
C ARG A 173 12.65 -0.71 -8.35
N TYR A 174 11.79 0.28 -8.12
CA TYR A 174 10.56 0.11 -7.36
C TYR A 174 9.63 -0.94 -8.01
N GLY A 175 9.46 -0.86 -9.33
CA GLY A 175 8.71 -1.87 -10.10
C GLY A 175 9.33 -3.27 -9.99
N GLY A 176 10.67 -3.36 -10.06
CA GLY A 176 11.41 -4.62 -9.83
C GLY A 176 11.16 -5.19 -8.44
N ALA A 177 11.15 -4.35 -7.42
CA ALA A 177 10.85 -4.76 -6.04
C ALA A 177 9.43 -5.30 -5.88
N LEU A 178 8.44 -4.71 -6.55
CA LEU A 178 7.06 -5.24 -6.54
C LEU A 178 6.97 -6.60 -7.22
N LYS A 179 7.69 -6.82 -8.33
CA LYS A 179 7.78 -8.14 -8.97
C LYS A 179 8.46 -9.17 -8.06
N ALA A 180 9.55 -8.80 -7.40
CA ALA A 180 10.24 -9.66 -6.43
C ALA A 180 9.35 -10.00 -5.23
N LEU A 181 8.58 -9.01 -4.72
CA LEU A 181 7.58 -9.23 -3.68
C LEU A 181 6.56 -10.28 -4.09
N LYS A 182 5.97 -10.15 -5.28
CA LYS A 182 4.96 -11.09 -5.80
C LYS A 182 5.53 -12.49 -6.00
N ALA A 183 6.76 -12.60 -6.51
CA ALA A 183 7.42 -13.89 -6.70
C ALA A 183 7.69 -14.61 -5.36
N ARG A 184 8.07 -13.87 -4.31
CA ARG A 184 8.36 -14.44 -2.98
C ARG A 184 7.11 -14.66 -2.12
N ARG A 185 6.11 -13.84 -2.30
CA ARG A 185 4.84 -13.86 -1.54
C ARG A 185 3.65 -13.83 -2.50
N PRO A 186 3.37 -14.94 -3.21
CA PRO A 186 2.33 -14.97 -4.26
C PRO A 186 0.93 -14.67 -3.71
N ASP A 187 0.67 -14.98 -2.44
CA ASP A 187 -0.63 -14.74 -1.79
C ASP A 187 -0.83 -13.29 -1.32
N ILE A 188 0.22 -12.45 -1.35
CA ILE A 188 0.07 -11.06 -0.92
C ILE A 188 -0.73 -10.27 -1.95
N ALA A 189 -1.73 -9.54 -1.48
CA ALA A 189 -2.42 -8.58 -2.32
C ALA A 189 -1.69 -7.23 -2.31
N VAL A 190 -1.71 -6.50 -3.42
CA VAL A 190 -1.17 -5.16 -3.50
C VAL A 190 -2.23 -4.23 -4.09
N LEU A 191 -2.53 -3.13 -3.40
CA LEU A 191 -3.36 -2.04 -3.92
C LEU A 191 -2.46 -0.82 -4.15
N ILE A 192 -2.35 -0.38 -5.39
CA ILE A 192 -1.52 0.75 -5.80
C ILE A 192 -2.41 1.88 -6.28
N ALA A 193 -2.40 3.01 -5.56
CA ALA A 193 -3.06 4.23 -6.03
C ALA A 193 -2.08 5.05 -6.84
N GLU A 194 -2.46 5.44 -8.06
CA GLU A 194 -1.64 6.24 -8.97
C GLU A 194 -2.50 7.17 -9.83
N SER A 195 -1.89 8.28 -10.21
CA SER A 195 -2.50 9.22 -11.15
C SER A 195 -2.14 8.90 -12.60
N ASN A 196 -0.99 8.27 -12.84
CA ASN A 196 -0.52 7.86 -14.17
C ASN A 196 -0.55 6.32 -14.29
N PRO A 197 -1.47 5.76 -15.10
CA PRO A 197 -1.62 4.31 -15.25
C PRO A 197 -0.45 3.64 -15.97
N SER A 198 0.26 4.35 -16.88
CA SER A 198 1.30 3.75 -17.74
C SER A 198 2.46 3.12 -16.96
N LEU A 199 2.71 3.59 -15.74
CA LEU A 199 3.75 3.03 -14.87
C LEU A 199 3.36 1.68 -14.26
N LEU A 200 2.07 1.35 -14.27
CA LEU A 200 1.51 0.18 -13.60
C LEU A 200 1.20 -0.98 -14.54
N GLU A 201 1.01 -0.74 -15.85
CA GLU A 201 0.61 -1.76 -16.83
C GLU A 201 1.34 -3.12 -16.70
N PRO A 202 2.67 -3.16 -16.49
CA PRO A 202 3.39 -4.43 -16.36
C PRO A 202 3.28 -5.08 -14.98
N LEU A 203 2.59 -4.46 -14.02
CA LEU A 203 2.56 -4.85 -12.60
C LEU A 203 1.17 -5.27 -12.11
N VAL A 204 0.09 -4.83 -12.80
CA VAL A 204 -1.28 -4.95 -12.30
C VAL A 204 -2.09 -5.95 -13.12
N GLU A 205 -2.94 -6.67 -12.40
CA GLU A 205 -3.86 -7.66 -12.97
C GLU A 205 -5.26 -7.06 -13.18
N ARG A 206 -5.57 -5.97 -12.45
CA ARG A 206 -6.89 -5.37 -12.43
C ARG A 206 -6.82 -3.88 -12.14
N THR A 207 -7.67 -3.08 -12.80
CA THR A 207 -7.71 -1.63 -12.65
C THR A 207 -9.08 -1.16 -12.20
N LEU A 208 -9.10 -0.39 -11.13
CA LEU A 208 -10.24 0.36 -10.62
C LEU A 208 -10.02 1.83 -10.93
N THR A 209 -11.02 2.49 -11.49
CA THR A 209 -10.95 3.93 -11.77
C THR A 209 -11.83 4.68 -10.79
N ILE A 210 -11.29 5.71 -10.13
CA ILE A 210 -12.04 6.60 -9.25
C ILE A 210 -12.14 7.99 -9.85
N GLU A 211 -13.36 8.50 -9.94
CA GLU A 211 -13.65 9.86 -10.38
C GLU A 211 -14.67 10.50 -9.43
N ARG A 212 -14.30 11.67 -8.89
CA ARG A 212 -15.17 12.46 -7.98
C ARG A 212 -15.79 11.61 -6.86
N GLY A 213 -15.01 10.68 -6.32
CA GLY A 213 -15.43 9.81 -5.22
C GLY A 213 -16.33 8.63 -5.61
N ALA A 214 -16.64 8.46 -6.89
CA ALA A 214 -17.32 7.28 -7.41
C ALA A 214 -16.30 6.34 -8.08
N LEU A 215 -16.48 5.04 -7.88
CA LEU A 215 -15.58 4.02 -8.42
C LEU A 215 -16.26 3.30 -9.58
N SER A 216 -15.51 3.13 -10.66
CA SER A 216 -15.86 2.26 -11.79
C SER A 216 -14.74 1.24 -11.98
N GLU A 217 -15.10 0.06 -12.43
CA GLU A 217 -14.15 -0.99 -12.79
C GLU A 217 -13.99 -1.00 -14.32
N ALA A 218 -12.77 -0.87 -14.81
CA ALA A 218 -12.50 -1.11 -16.21
C ALA A 218 -12.72 -2.61 -16.48
N ALA A 219 -13.44 -2.94 -17.54
CA ALA A 219 -13.53 -4.33 -17.99
C ALA A 219 -12.11 -4.90 -18.10
N ALA A 220 -11.88 -6.07 -17.51
CA ALA A 220 -10.58 -6.74 -17.58
C ALA A 220 -10.14 -6.82 -19.05
N SER A 221 -8.99 -6.23 -19.37
CA SER A 221 -8.39 -6.44 -20.68
C SER A 221 -8.10 -7.94 -20.82
N PRO A 222 -8.52 -8.62 -21.90
CA PRO A 222 -8.21 -10.04 -22.05
C PRO A 222 -6.69 -10.20 -22.04
N ALA A 223 -6.21 -11.16 -21.26
CA ALA A 223 -4.80 -11.51 -21.23
C ALA A 223 -4.31 -11.73 -22.67
N PRO A 224 -3.10 -11.24 -23.04
CA PRO A 224 -2.56 -11.53 -24.36
C PRO A 224 -2.50 -13.05 -24.55
N ALA A 225 -3.14 -13.54 -25.61
CA ALA A 225 -3.08 -14.95 -25.98
C ALA A 225 -1.60 -15.32 -26.14
N VAL A 226 -1.16 -16.28 -25.33
CA VAL A 226 0.16 -16.89 -25.48
C VAL A 226 0.16 -17.61 -26.83
N ALA A 227 0.94 -17.07 -27.78
CA ALA A 227 1.22 -17.70 -29.05
C ALA A 227 2.38 -18.68 -28.92
#